data_ed0239190beb64c4b497ea771c41efaa
#
_entry.id   ed0239190beb64c4b497ea771c41efaa
#
_cell.length_a   1.000
_cell.length_b   1.000
_cell.length_c   1.000
_cell.angle_alpha   90.00
_cell.angle_beta   90.00
_cell.angle_gamma   90.00
#
_symmetry.space_group_name_H-M   'P 1'
#
loop_
_entity.id
_entity.type
_entity.pdbx_description
1 polymer ?
#
loop_
_entity_poly.entity_id
_entity_poly.type
_entity_poly.pdbx_seq_one_letter_code
_entity_poly.pdbx_strand_id
1 'polypeptide(L)'
;MKSIISICITLFFTFVCACERVEENYLSENVEYAAAQYDLLIEKLGKNGKPWAPRTVDTKGNIVYAHNVWDWTSGFFAGSLWYLYNLTGDEKWKTLAKKYTETLKQQQYITSHHDVGFIIGCSYLNGMRMGQEAYDTIIVQAAKSLSTRFRPGAGVIQSWNTRTGWQAQRGWECPVIIDNMMNLEILFEATSLSGDSTFYNMAVSHADMTLKNHFRMDGSSYHVVDYDMRTGKVRSRCTAQGYSDESAWARGQAWGIYGYTMCYRYTRQLKYLEQAEAAYEFVCTHPNLPEDLIPYWDFDAVNIPHELRDASVAAIMAAALYELSMYSNKAEYKETADKVMHSLSSSDYRSKIGENHNFLLMHSVGSYPHGSEIDVPLILSLIHISEPTRPLYISYA
;
A
#
# COMPACT_ATOMS: atom_id res chain seq x y z
N MET A 1 -44.66 -26.46 -15.74
CA MET A 1 -43.20 -26.49 -15.54
C MET A 1 -42.40 -25.54 -16.43
N LYS A 2 -42.64 -25.47 -17.74
CA LYS A 2 -41.88 -24.57 -18.65
C LYS A 2 -42.04 -23.06 -18.33
N SER A 3 -43.21 -22.61 -17.84
CA SER A 3 -43.47 -21.20 -17.51
C SER A 3 -42.74 -20.72 -16.23
N ILE A 4 -42.58 -21.59 -15.25
CA ILE A 4 -41.89 -21.23 -13.98
C ILE A 4 -40.38 -21.12 -14.16
N ILE A 5 -39.80 -22.01 -14.98
CA ILE A 5 -38.38 -21.99 -15.31
C ILE A 5 -38.01 -20.72 -16.08
N SER A 6 -38.88 -20.27 -17.02
CA SER A 6 -38.63 -19.04 -17.78
C SER A 6 -38.68 -17.80 -16.89
N ILE A 7 -39.58 -17.72 -15.91
CA ILE A 7 -39.67 -16.60 -14.97
C ILE A 7 -38.46 -16.56 -14.03
N CYS A 8 -37.99 -17.72 -13.51
CA CYS A 8 -36.79 -17.78 -12.67
C CYS A 8 -35.51 -17.37 -13.41
N ILE A 9 -35.37 -17.78 -14.69
CA ILE A 9 -34.20 -17.37 -15.51
C ILE A 9 -34.24 -15.86 -15.81
N THR A 10 -35.42 -15.30 -16.13
CA THR A 10 -35.56 -13.87 -16.39
C THR A 10 -35.30 -13.03 -15.13
N LEU A 11 -35.77 -13.45 -13.95
CA LEU A 11 -35.51 -12.79 -12.68
C LEU A 11 -34.03 -12.88 -12.28
N PHE A 12 -33.40 -14.02 -12.54
CA PHE A 12 -31.96 -14.17 -12.26
C PHE A 12 -31.11 -13.26 -13.17
N PHE A 13 -31.42 -13.21 -14.46
CA PHE A 13 -30.74 -12.29 -15.41
C PHE A 13 -30.98 -10.81 -15.07
N THR A 14 -32.19 -10.43 -14.68
CA THR A 14 -32.45 -9.03 -14.27
C THR A 14 -31.77 -8.67 -12.96
N PHE A 15 -31.62 -9.61 -12.03
CA PHE A 15 -30.93 -9.39 -10.77
C PHE A 15 -29.40 -9.25 -10.97
N VAL A 16 -28.80 -10.12 -11.80
CA VAL A 16 -27.37 -10.04 -12.14
C VAL A 16 -27.08 -8.71 -12.88
N CYS A 17 -27.86 -8.34 -13.89
CA CYS A 17 -27.69 -7.05 -14.59
C CYS A 17 -27.94 -5.84 -13.67
N ALA A 18 -28.79 -5.95 -12.65
CA ALA A 18 -28.98 -4.87 -11.69
C ALA A 18 -27.78 -4.72 -10.75
N CYS A 19 -27.21 -5.82 -10.26
CA CYS A 19 -25.99 -5.81 -9.44
C CYS A 19 -24.81 -5.26 -10.22
N GLU A 20 -24.56 -5.69 -11.44
CA GLU A 20 -23.50 -5.16 -12.30
C GLU A 20 -23.63 -3.65 -12.52
N ARG A 21 -24.85 -3.14 -12.78
CA ARG A 21 -25.08 -1.70 -12.93
C ARG A 21 -24.87 -0.90 -11.64
N VAL A 22 -25.17 -1.46 -10.49
CA VAL A 22 -24.95 -0.80 -9.20
C VAL A 22 -23.46 -0.71 -8.91
N GLU A 23 -22.68 -1.76 -9.18
CA GLU A 23 -21.21 -1.75 -9.04
C GLU A 23 -20.55 -0.77 -10.02
N GLU A 24 -20.97 -0.75 -11.30
CA GLU A 24 -20.46 0.21 -12.30
C GLU A 24 -20.74 1.67 -11.90
N ASN A 25 -21.93 1.99 -11.39
CA ASN A 25 -22.29 3.31 -10.91
C ASN A 25 -21.43 3.72 -9.69
N TYR A 26 -21.22 2.81 -8.75
CA TYR A 26 -20.44 3.06 -7.55
C TYR A 26 -18.97 3.37 -7.90
N LEU A 27 -18.35 2.60 -8.78
CA LEU A 27 -16.98 2.85 -9.24
C LEU A 27 -16.88 4.19 -9.97
N SER A 28 -17.82 4.48 -10.88
CA SER A 28 -17.86 5.75 -11.62
C SER A 28 -17.95 6.96 -10.67
N GLU A 29 -18.85 6.92 -9.68
CA GLU A 29 -19.00 7.97 -8.69
C GLU A 29 -17.73 8.21 -7.87
N ASN A 30 -17.00 7.15 -7.49
CA ASN A 30 -15.75 7.29 -6.77
C ASN A 30 -14.63 7.86 -7.64
N VAL A 31 -14.56 7.47 -8.90
CA VAL A 31 -13.59 8.00 -9.86
C VAL A 31 -13.87 9.47 -10.16
N GLU A 32 -15.14 9.86 -10.37
CA GLU A 32 -15.55 11.24 -10.58
C GLU A 32 -15.24 12.13 -9.36
N TYR A 33 -15.53 11.61 -8.16
CA TYR A 33 -15.18 12.30 -6.91
C TYR A 33 -13.66 12.52 -6.81
N ALA A 34 -12.88 11.46 -7.03
CA ALA A 34 -11.43 11.53 -6.95
C ALA A 34 -10.85 12.51 -7.98
N ALA A 35 -11.34 12.48 -9.21
CA ALA A 35 -10.95 13.40 -10.27
C ALA A 35 -11.26 14.86 -9.90
N ALA A 36 -12.47 15.14 -9.39
CA ALA A 36 -12.86 16.48 -8.97
C ALA A 36 -12.03 17.01 -7.80
N GLN A 37 -11.77 16.19 -6.77
CA GLN A 37 -10.90 16.55 -5.64
C GLN A 37 -9.47 16.84 -6.10
N TYR A 38 -8.93 15.99 -7.00
CA TYR A 38 -7.58 16.17 -7.51
C TYR A 38 -7.44 17.39 -8.43
N ASP A 39 -8.45 17.74 -9.22
CA ASP A 39 -8.44 18.98 -10.00
C ASP A 39 -8.25 20.19 -9.09
N LEU A 40 -8.99 20.25 -7.98
CA LEU A 40 -8.86 21.32 -6.99
C LEU A 40 -7.51 21.28 -6.25
N LEU A 41 -7.01 20.07 -5.92
CA LEU A 41 -5.71 19.91 -5.28
C LEU A 41 -4.59 20.42 -6.20
N ILE A 42 -4.61 20.05 -7.48
CA ILE A 42 -3.62 20.45 -8.47
C ILE A 42 -3.65 21.96 -8.71
N GLU A 43 -4.84 22.58 -8.76
CA GLU A 43 -4.95 24.03 -8.83
C GLU A 43 -4.28 24.71 -7.63
N LYS A 44 -4.52 24.18 -6.42
CA LYS A 44 -3.92 24.68 -5.17
C LYS A 44 -2.38 24.51 -5.18
N LEU A 45 -1.88 23.35 -5.64
CA LEU A 45 -0.44 23.08 -5.75
C LEU A 45 0.22 23.98 -6.80
N GLY A 46 -0.44 24.25 -7.91
CA GLY A 46 0.07 25.12 -8.98
C GLY A 46 0.33 26.54 -8.53
N LYS A 47 -0.50 27.07 -7.62
CA LYS A 47 -0.33 28.42 -7.04
C LYS A 47 0.95 28.57 -6.21
N ASN A 48 1.49 27.48 -5.66
CA ASN A 48 2.71 27.49 -4.86
C ASN A 48 4.00 27.41 -5.68
N GLY A 49 3.91 27.15 -6.99
CA GLY A 49 5.06 27.08 -7.92
C GLY A 49 6.07 25.97 -7.62
N LYS A 50 5.77 25.07 -6.69
CA LYS A 50 6.65 23.97 -6.27
C LYS A 50 6.21 22.67 -6.91
N PRO A 51 7.13 21.89 -7.52
CA PRO A 51 6.82 20.61 -8.16
C PRO A 51 6.74 19.44 -7.16
N TRP A 52 6.43 19.70 -5.89
CA TRP A 52 6.45 18.69 -4.84
C TRP A 52 5.08 18.04 -4.66
N ALA A 53 5.09 16.74 -4.36
CA ALA A 53 3.89 15.99 -4.03
C ALA A 53 3.33 16.44 -2.66
N PRO A 54 1.99 16.52 -2.49
CA PRO A 54 1.38 16.73 -1.19
C PRO A 54 1.54 15.44 -0.37
N ARG A 55 1.73 15.59 0.94
CA ARG A 55 1.82 14.47 1.89
C ARG A 55 0.63 14.43 2.85
N THR A 56 0.40 15.55 3.52
CA THR A 56 -0.62 15.72 4.55
C THR A 56 -0.87 17.21 4.78
N VAL A 57 -1.50 17.56 5.91
CA VAL A 57 -1.67 18.94 6.37
C VAL A 57 -1.06 19.12 7.77
N ASP A 58 -0.57 20.34 8.04
CA ASP A 58 -0.14 20.73 9.39
C ASP A 58 -1.34 21.12 10.27
N THR A 59 -1.08 21.40 11.54
CA THR A 59 -2.09 21.84 12.52
C THR A 59 -2.78 23.17 12.17
N LYS A 60 -2.25 23.92 11.20
CA LYS A 60 -2.84 25.18 10.69
C LYS A 60 -3.60 24.97 9.37
N GLY A 61 -3.66 23.72 8.88
CA GLY A 61 -4.31 23.40 7.61
C GLY A 61 -3.47 23.72 6.36
N ASN A 62 -2.16 23.95 6.50
CA ASN A 62 -1.29 24.09 5.34
C ASN A 62 -0.86 22.73 4.82
N ILE A 63 -0.74 22.60 3.49
CA ILE A 63 -0.23 21.37 2.88
C ILE A 63 1.25 21.19 3.25
N VAL A 64 1.54 20.05 3.82
CA VAL A 64 2.91 19.52 4.03
C VAL A 64 3.30 18.75 2.77
N TYR A 65 4.49 19.02 2.26
CA TYR A 65 4.99 18.44 1.01
C TYR A 65 6.02 17.35 1.26
N ALA A 66 5.95 16.29 0.49
CA ALA A 66 6.99 15.28 0.35
C ALA A 66 8.10 15.83 -0.56
N HIS A 67 9.11 16.51 0.02
CA HIS A 67 10.08 17.29 -0.73
C HIS A 67 11.56 16.90 -0.51
N ASN A 68 11.79 15.83 0.23
CA ASN A 68 13.16 15.36 0.50
C ASN A 68 13.30 13.84 0.26
N VAL A 69 14.53 13.40 0.12
CA VAL A 69 14.86 11.99 -0.16
C VAL A 69 14.46 11.01 0.95
N TRP A 70 14.14 11.52 2.13
CA TRP A 70 13.69 10.70 3.27
C TRP A 70 12.18 10.52 3.32
N ASP A 71 11.44 11.19 2.44
CA ASP A 71 10.00 11.11 2.43
C ASP A 71 9.54 9.95 1.54
N TRP A 72 9.31 8.83 2.20
CA TRP A 72 8.86 7.60 1.57
C TRP A 72 7.51 7.72 0.85
N THR A 73 6.71 8.74 1.21
CA THR A 73 5.40 8.95 0.60
C THR A 73 5.46 9.69 -0.74
N SER A 74 6.62 10.16 -1.15
CA SER A 74 6.75 11.05 -2.32
C SER A 74 6.26 10.44 -3.64
N GLY A 75 6.26 9.10 -3.76
CA GLY A 75 5.80 8.38 -4.95
C GLY A 75 4.28 8.27 -5.09
N PHE A 76 3.54 8.37 -3.99
CA PHE A 76 2.11 8.04 -3.96
C PHE A 76 1.24 8.99 -4.79
N PHE A 77 1.51 10.29 -4.75
CA PHE A 77 0.74 11.25 -5.53
C PHE A 77 0.88 11.00 -7.04
N ALA A 78 2.09 10.76 -7.52
CA ALA A 78 2.31 10.38 -8.92
C ALA A 78 1.58 9.07 -9.25
N GLY A 79 1.63 8.08 -8.36
CA GLY A 79 0.90 6.82 -8.48
C GLY A 79 -0.60 7.00 -8.65
N SER A 80 -1.20 7.84 -7.82
CA SER A 80 -2.63 8.14 -7.89
C SER A 80 -3.04 8.80 -9.22
N LEU A 81 -2.20 9.69 -9.75
CA LEU A 81 -2.43 10.30 -11.07
C LEU A 81 -2.35 9.27 -12.20
N TRP A 82 -1.44 8.27 -12.10
CA TRP A 82 -1.40 7.15 -13.02
C TRP A 82 -2.67 6.31 -12.96
N TYR A 83 -3.21 6.05 -11.77
CA TYR A 83 -4.48 5.35 -11.61
C TYR A 83 -5.65 6.13 -12.18
N LEU A 84 -5.73 7.45 -11.95
CA LEU A 84 -6.76 8.29 -12.57
C LEU A 84 -6.68 8.24 -14.10
N TYR A 85 -5.47 8.26 -14.67
CA TYR A 85 -5.31 8.05 -16.12
C TYR A 85 -5.85 6.68 -16.56
N ASN A 86 -5.50 5.61 -15.85
CA ASN A 86 -5.95 4.27 -16.20
C ASN A 86 -7.49 4.12 -16.15
N LEU A 87 -8.11 4.73 -15.16
CA LEU A 87 -9.56 4.63 -14.92
C LEU A 87 -10.38 5.52 -15.84
N THR A 88 -9.87 6.71 -16.18
CA THR A 88 -10.62 7.71 -16.96
C THR A 88 -10.24 7.76 -18.44
N GLY A 89 -9.02 7.33 -18.80
CA GLY A 89 -8.45 7.51 -20.12
C GLY A 89 -8.10 8.97 -20.46
N ASP A 90 -8.26 9.92 -19.52
CA ASP A 90 -8.03 11.34 -19.79
C ASP A 90 -6.53 11.66 -19.75
N GLU A 91 -5.98 12.09 -20.89
CA GLU A 91 -4.56 12.43 -21.09
C GLU A 91 -4.05 13.55 -20.17
N LYS A 92 -4.92 14.36 -19.55
CA LYS A 92 -4.50 15.33 -18.53
C LYS A 92 -3.84 14.65 -17.35
N TRP A 93 -4.41 13.51 -16.89
CA TRP A 93 -3.88 12.75 -15.76
C TRP A 93 -2.52 12.14 -16.08
N LYS A 94 -2.35 11.60 -17.28
CA LYS A 94 -1.05 11.10 -17.77
C LYS A 94 0.01 12.19 -17.80
N THR A 95 -0.35 13.37 -18.29
CA THR A 95 0.55 14.53 -18.35
C THR A 95 1.01 14.93 -16.94
N LEU A 96 0.07 15.00 -16.01
CA LEU A 96 0.35 15.32 -14.61
C LEU A 96 1.16 14.20 -13.92
N ALA A 97 0.78 12.94 -14.14
CA ALA A 97 1.50 11.79 -13.60
C ALA A 97 2.96 11.79 -14.04
N LYS A 98 3.24 12.00 -15.33
CA LYS A 98 4.61 12.16 -15.84
C LYS A 98 5.34 13.31 -15.14
N LYS A 99 4.72 14.48 -15.06
CA LYS A 99 5.32 15.65 -14.42
C LYS A 99 5.78 15.36 -12.98
N TYR A 100 4.91 14.75 -12.17
CA TYR A 100 5.26 14.43 -10.77
C TYR A 100 6.20 13.23 -10.66
N THR A 101 6.08 12.23 -11.51
CA THR A 101 7.02 11.09 -11.59
C THR A 101 8.44 11.57 -11.87
N GLU A 102 8.64 12.43 -12.87
CA GLU A 102 9.98 12.92 -13.24
C GLU A 102 10.68 13.73 -12.13
N THR A 103 9.94 14.33 -11.21
CA THR A 103 10.54 15.00 -10.04
C THR A 103 11.28 14.04 -9.11
N LEU A 104 10.96 12.76 -9.18
CA LEU A 104 11.50 11.71 -8.32
C LEU A 104 12.70 10.98 -8.93
N LYS A 105 13.14 11.37 -10.13
CA LYS A 105 14.20 10.68 -10.90
C LYS A 105 15.46 10.40 -10.09
N GLN A 106 15.91 11.36 -9.27
CA GLN A 106 17.13 11.21 -8.49
C GLN A 106 16.98 10.22 -7.33
N GLN A 107 15.77 9.90 -6.94
CA GLN A 107 15.49 8.99 -5.83
C GLN A 107 15.81 7.52 -6.16
N GLN A 108 15.96 7.16 -7.44
CA GLN A 108 16.47 5.85 -7.86
C GLN A 108 17.85 5.49 -7.25
N TYR A 109 18.61 6.48 -6.78
CA TYR A 109 19.93 6.28 -6.19
C TYR A 109 19.94 6.24 -4.66
N ILE A 110 18.79 6.22 -4.00
CA ILE A 110 18.70 6.15 -2.54
C ILE A 110 19.20 4.79 -2.03
N THR A 111 20.19 4.84 -1.14
CA THR A 111 20.76 3.67 -0.46
C THR A 111 20.68 3.78 1.07
N SER A 112 20.12 4.88 1.58
CA SER A 112 20.08 5.20 3.02
C SER A 112 18.92 4.56 3.77
N HIS A 113 17.85 4.17 3.09
CA HIS A 113 16.68 3.48 3.61
C HIS A 113 16.06 2.58 2.53
N HIS A 114 15.12 1.71 2.89
CA HIS A 114 14.52 0.75 1.98
C HIS A 114 13.42 1.33 1.08
N ASP A 115 12.89 2.49 1.43
CA ASP A 115 11.67 3.05 0.80
C ASP A 115 11.86 3.50 -0.67
N VAL A 116 13.06 3.33 -1.23
CA VAL A 116 13.27 3.49 -2.68
C VAL A 116 12.29 2.64 -3.49
N GLY A 117 11.90 1.46 -2.96
CA GLY A 117 10.88 0.60 -3.58
C GLY A 117 9.51 1.25 -3.55
N PHE A 118 9.06 1.83 -2.44
CA PHE A 118 7.81 2.59 -2.37
C PHE A 118 7.81 3.77 -3.34
N ILE A 119 8.87 4.58 -3.31
CA ILE A 119 8.94 5.82 -4.09
C ILE A 119 8.90 5.52 -5.59
N ILE A 120 9.79 4.65 -6.07
CA ILE A 120 9.90 4.31 -7.49
C ILE A 120 8.80 3.33 -7.92
N GLY A 121 8.39 2.41 -7.04
CA GLY A 121 7.28 1.50 -7.30
C GLY A 121 5.97 2.23 -7.54
N CYS A 122 5.57 3.11 -6.65
CA CYS A 122 4.31 3.86 -6.82
C CYS A 122 4.34 4.83 -8.02
N SER A 123 5.51 5.36 -8.38
CA SER A 123 5.63 6.36 -9.45
C SER A 123 6.02 5.74 -10.81
N TYR A 124 7.29 5.39 -10.96
CA TYR A 124 7.85 4.92 -12.24
C TYR A 124 7.31 3.55 -12.65
N LEU A 125 7.16 2.60 -11.72
CA LEU A 125 6.66 1.28 -12.04
C LEU A 125 5.19 1.33 -12.50
N ASN A 126 4.34 2.13 -11.83
CA ASN A 126 2.98 2.35 -12.31
C ASN A 126 2.96 3.04 -13.68
N GLY A 127 3.85 4.02 -13.90
CA GLY A 127 3.99 4.64 -15.22
C GLY A 127 4.41 3.64 -16.31
N MET A 128 5.34 2.74 -16.01
CA MET A 128 5.75 1.68 -16.94
C MET A 128 4.58 0.75 -17.27
N ARG A 129 3.81 0.32 -16.28
CA ARG A 129 2.62 -0.51 -16.47
C ARG A 129 1.55 0.15 -17.34
N MET A 130 1.57 1.48 -17.42
CA MET A 130 0.67 2.27 -18.27
C MET A 130 1.35 2.75 -19.56
N GLY A 131 2.33 1.99 -20.04
CA GLY A 131 2.94 2.16 -21.37
C GLY A 131 4.07 3.17 -21.44
N GLN A 132 4.75 3.52 -20.33
CA GLN A 132 5.95 4.35 -20.34
C GLN A 132 7.22 3.47 -20.37
N GLU A 133 7.57 2.92 -21.52
CA GLU A 133 8.69 1.97 -21.70
C GLU A 133 10.06 2.56 -21.29
N ALA A 134 10.24 3.87 -21.34
CA ALA A 134 11.51 4.53 -20.97
C ALA A 134 11.83 4.46 -19.46
N TYR A 135 10.96 3.88 -18.63
CA TYR A 135 11.14 3.84 -17.17
C TYR A 135 11.88 2.59 -16.67
N ASP A 136 12.08 1.59 -17.50
CA ASP A 136 12.76 0.33 -17.18
C ASP A 136 14.14 0.53 -16.54
N THR A 137 14.98 1.40 -17.10
CA THR A 137 16.33 1.69 -16.59
C THR A 137 16.32 2.31 -15.19
N ILE A 138 15.31 3.12 -14.87
CA ILE A 138 15.14 3.74 -13.56
C ILE A 138 14.73 2.70 -12.52
N ILE A 139 13.82 1.79 -12.90
CA ILE A 139 13.37 0.69 -12.05
C ILE A 139 14.54 -0.24 -11.72
N VAL A 140 15.32 -0.64 -12.72
CA VAL A 140 16.51 -1.49 -12.53
C VAL A 140 17.55 -0.78 -11.66
N GLN A 141 17.77 0.54 -11.85
CA GLN A 141 18.70 1.29 -11.00
C GLN A 141 18.21 1.38 -9.56
N ALA A 142 16.92 1.61 -9.32
CA ALA A 142 16.35 1.63 -7.98
C ALA A 142 16.47 0.26 -7.27
N ALA A 143 16.28 -0.83 -8.01
CA ALA A 143 16.51 -2.19 -7.51
C ALA A 143 17.98 -2.42 -7.13
N LYS A 144 18.95 -1.92 -7.93
CA LYS A 144 20.37 -1.93 -7.57
C LYS A 144 20.63 -1.15 -6.28
N SER A 145 20.02 0.01 -6.12
CA SER A 145 20.15 0.82 -4.91
C SER A 145 19.57 0.11 -3.69
N LEU A 146 18.38 -0.48 -3.79
CA LEU A 146 17.78 -1.28 -2.73
C LEU A 146 18.64 -2.49 -2.37
N SER A 147 19.23 -3.17 -3.37
CA SER A 147 20.08 -4.35 -3.18
C SER A 147 21.33 -4.07 -2.33
N THR A 148 21.81 -2.81 -2.30
CA THR A 148 22.92 -2.42 -1.41
C THR A 148 22.58 -2.58 0.08
N ARG A 149 21.30 -2.67 0.41
CA ARG A 149 20.79 -2.86 1.77
C ARG A 149 20.61 -4.32 2.16
N PHE A 150 20.77 -5.25 1.22
CA PHE A 150 20.72 -6.68 1.52
C PHE A 150 21.88 -7.10 2.41
N ARG A 151 21.58 -7.87 3.43
CA ARG A 151 22.54 -8.40 4.42
C ARG A 151 22.59 -9.92 4.29
N PRO A 152 23.55 -10.46 3.52
CA PRO A 152 23.57 -11.88 3.18
C PRO A 152 23.59 -12.81 4.41
N GLY A 153 24.30 -12.44 5.48
CA GLY A 153 24.35 -13.22 6.70
C GLY A 153 23.02 -13.34 7.44
N ALA A 154 22.15 -12.33 7.28
CA ALA A 154 20.80 -12.31 7.82
C ALA A 154 19.72 -12.71 6.80
N GLY A 155 20.03 -12.68 5.51
CA GLY A 155 19.09 -12.97 4.43
C GLY A 155 17.99 -11.92 4.25
N VAL A 156 18.20 -10.68 4.72
CA VAL A 156 17.18 -9.62 4.73
C VAL A 156 17.69 -8.31 4.15
N ILE A 157 16.77 -7.45 3.76
CA ILE A 157 17.02 -6.06 3.37
C ILE A 157 16.82 -5.19 4.61
N GLN A 158 17.87 -4.51 5.05
CA GLN A 158 17.84 -3.64 6.21
C GLN A 158 16.99 -2.39 5.93
N SER A 159 16.02 -2.08 6.81
CA SER A 159 15.09 -0.97 6.60
C SER A 159 15.73 0.40 6.80
N TRP A 160 16.39 0.62 7.93
CA TRP A 160 16.95 1.92 8.32
C TRP A 160 18.44 1.83 8.67
N ASN A 161 19.12 2.96 8.56
CA ASN A 161 20.46 3.09 9.12
C ASN A 161 20.36 3.21 10.64
N THR A 162 21.31 2.60 11.34
CA THR A 162 21.30 2.50 12.83
C THR A 162 22.35 3.35 13.50
N ARG A 163 23.12 4.13 12.74
CA ARG A 163 24.23 4.95 13.29
C ARG A 163 23.87 6.41 13.53
N THR A 164 22.72 6.86 13.04
CA THR A 164 22.29 8.27 13.12
C THR A 164 20.78 8.34 13.40
N GLY A 165 20.33 9.52 13.83
CA GLY A 165 18.92 9.77 14.08
C GLY A 165 18.37 9.02 15.32
N TRP A 166 17.06 8.93 15.42
CA TRP A 166 16.37 8.25 16.51
C TRP A 166 16.63 6.73 16.52
N GLN A 167 16.92 6.14 15.37
CA GLN A 167 17.24 4.72 15.24
C GLN A 167 18.52 4.34 15.99
N ALA A 168 19.50 5.27 16.08
CA ALA A 168 20.74 5.04 16.83
C ALA A 168 20.49 4.82 18.33
N GLN A 169 19.40 5.39 18.86
CA GLN A 169 19.05 5.27 20.28
C GLN A 169 18.40 3.93 20.63
N ARG A 170 17.97 3.16 19.60
CA ARG A 170 17.27 1.88 19.78
C ARG A 170 18.24 0.70 20.00
N GLY A 171 19.54 0.87 19.76
CA GLY A 171 20.53 -0.20 19.90
C GLY A 171 20.39 -1.31 18.84
N TRP A 172 19.66 -1.06 17.76
CA TRP A 172 19.48 -1.99 16.66
C TRP A 172 20.77 -2.16 15.84
N GLU A 173 20.93 -3.36 15.27
CA GLU A 173 22.01 -3.68 14.34
C GLU A 173 21.51 -3.74 12.91
N CYS A 174 20.46 -4.52 12.66
CA CYS A 174 19.84 -4.69 11.36
C CYS A 174 18.30 -4.72 11.49
N PRO A 175 17.66 -3.57 11.74
CA PRO A 175 16.21 -3.51 11.87
C PRO A 175 15.55 -3.72 10.51
N VAL A 176 14.52 -4.55 10.51
CA VAL A 176 13.63 -4.80 9.39
C VAL A 176 12.21 -4.53 9.86
N ILE A 177 11.48 -3.67 9.16
CA ILE A 177 10.06 -3.44 9.42
C ILE A 177 9.21 -4.20 8.41
N ILE A 178 7.98 -4.55 8.80
CA ILE A 178 7.07 -5.32 7.96
C ILE A 178 6.76 -4.60 6.63
N ASP A 179 6.74 -3.29 6.61
CA ASP A 179 6.58 -2.43 5.43
C ASP A 179 7.57 -2.75 4.31
N ASN A 180 8.74 -3.32 4.66
CA ASN A 180 9.76 -3.66 3.67
C ASN A 180 9.27 -4.69 2.65
N MET A 181 8.23 -5.45 2.97
CA MET A 181 7.59 -6.37 2.02
C MET A 181 7.12 -5.65 0.75
N MET A 182 6.68 -4.39 0.87
CA MET A 182 6.24 -3.57 -0.26
C MET A 182 7.37 -3.19 -1.21
N ASN A 183 8.62 -3.13 -0.71
CA ASN A 183 9.77 -2.77 -1.53
C ASN A 183 10.29 -3.93 -2.39
N LEU A 184 9.81 -5.17 -2.17
CA LEU A 184 10.27 -6.34 -2.91
C LEU A 184 9.77 -6.35 -4.36
N GLU A 185 8.65 -5.70 -4.65
CA GLU A 185 8.08 -5.65 -5.99
C GLU A 185 9.06 -5.11 -7.03
N ILE A 186 9.80 -4.05 -6.68
CA ILE A 186 10.79 -3.47 -7.59
C ILE A 186 11.94 -4.45 -7.92
N LEU A 187 12.26 -5.38 -7.01
CA LEU A 187 13.27 -6.42 -7.25
C LEU A 187 12.75 -7.49 -8.22
N PHE A 188 11.51 -7.91 -8.05
CA PHE A 188 10.88 -8.85 -8.98
C PHE A 188 10.78 -8.26 -10.39
N GLU A 189 10.33 -7.01 -10.50
CA GLU A 189 10.24 -6.31 -11.80
C GLU A 189 11.63 -6.11 -12.41
N ALA A 190 12.64 -5.73 -11.63
CA ALA A 190 13.99 -5.59 -12.13
C ALA A 190 14.57 -6.91 -12.65
N THR A 191 14.21 -8.05 -12.03
CA THR A 191 14.55 -9.37 -12.57
C THR A 191 13.95 -9.58 -13.96
N SER A 192 12.67 -9.28 -14.12
CA SER A 192 11.97 -9.43 -15.41
C SER A 192 12.55 -8.51 -16.49
N LEU A 193 12.90 -7.28 -16.13
CA LEU A 193 13.45 -6.29 -17.06
C LEU A 193 14.91 -6.54 -17.45
N SER A 194 15.73 -7.05 -16.52
CA SER A 194 17.18 -7.21 -16.74
C SER A 194 17.64 -8.64 -16.99
N GLY A 195 16.83 -9.63 -16.65
CA GLY A 195 17.22 -11.04 -16.62
C GLY A 195 18.14 -11.42 -15.44
N ASP A 196 18.44 -10.47 -14.53
CA ASP A 196 19.30 -10.74 -13.37
C ASP A 196 18.51 -11.34 -12.22
N SER A 197 18.64 -12.65 -12.03
CA SER A 197 17.97 -13.40 -10.96
C SER A 197 18.47 -13.07 -9.56
N THR A 198 19.53 -12.30 -9.39
CA THR A 198 20.03 -11.89 -8.07
C THR A 198 18.98 -11.06 -7.32
N PHE A 199 18.23 -10.21 -8.02
CA PHE A 199 17.16 -9.43 -7.43
C PHE A 199 16.02 -10.32 -6.93
N TYR A 200 15.59 -11.29 -7.74
CA TYR A 200 14.59 -12.29 -7.34
C TYR A 200 15.02 -13.05 -6.09
N ASN A 201 16.26 -13.54 -6.07
CA ASN A 201 16.79 -14.31 -4.95
C ASN A 201 16.84 -13.48 -3.66
N MET A 202 17.19 -12.19 -3.74
CA MET A 202 17.17 -11.28 -2.59
C MET A 202 15.73 -11.06 -2.08
N ALA A 203 14.77 -10.85 -2.97
CA ALA A 203 13.37 -10.67 -2.62
C ALA A 203 12.80 -11.92 -1.92
N VAL A 204 13.02 -13.10 -2.48
CA VAL A 204 12.58 -14.37 -1.90
C VAL A 204 13.25 -14.63 -0.55
N SER A 205 14.56 -14.41 -0.44
CA SER A 205 15.28 -14.55 0.83
C SER A 205 14.70 -13.64 1.91
N HIS A 206 14.43 -12.37 1.58
CA HIS A 206 13.82 -11.43 2.51
C HIS A 206 12.41 -11.86 2.92
N ALA A 207 11.56 -12.24 1.96
CA ALA A 207 10.22 -12.70 2.23
C ALA A 207 10.18 -13.94 3.14
N ASP A 208 11.08 -14.90 2.92
CA ASP A 208 11.20 -16.09 3.75
C ASP A 208 11.63 -15.79 5.18
N MET A 209 12.58 -14.87 5.35
CA MET A 209 13.01 -14.46 6.68
C MET A 209 11.94 -13.65 7.42
N THR A 210 11.19 -12.83 6.71
CA THR A 210 10.04 -12.09 7.24
C THR A 210 8.92 -13.04 7.65
N LEU A 211 8.57 -14.01 6.80
CA LEU A 211 7.59 -15.05 7.11
C LEU A 211 7.95 -15.81 8.40
N LYS A 212 9.20 -16.17 8.53
CA LYS A 212 9.70 -16.94 9.68
C LYS A 212 9.71 -16.15 10.98
N ASN A 213 9.99 -14.84 10.95
CA ASN A 213 10.39 -14.11 12.14
C ASN A 213 9.45 -12.96 12.51
N HIS A 214 8.67 -12.38 11.57
CA HIS A 214 7.76 -11.27 11.85
C HIS A 214 6.37 -11.72 12.28
N PHE A 215 5.93 -12.92 11.89
CA PHE A 215 4.58 -13.38 12.20
C PHE A 215 4.52 -14.24 13.45
N ARG A 216 3.46 -14.02 14.23
CA ARG A 216 3.05 -14.88 15.33
C ARG A 216 2.17 -16.01 14.82
N MET A 217 1.90 -16.99 15.66
CA MET A 217 1.10 -18.17 15.29
C MET A 217 -0.36 -17.84 14.97
N ASP A 218 -0.86 -16.71 15.44
CA ASP A 218 -2.21 -16.21 15.17
C ASP A 218 -2.35 -15.40 13.88
N GLY A 219 -1.26 -15.25 13.11
CA GLY A 219 -1.21 -14.47 11.88
C GLY A 219 -0.88 -13.00 12.07
N SER A 220 -0.79 -12.50 13.30
CA SER A 220 -0.38 -11.12 13.57
C SER A 220 1.11 -10.92 13.33
N SER A 221 1.53 -9.69 13.03
CA SER A 221 2.93 -9.36 12.79
C SER A 221 3.53 -8.44 13.84
N TYR A 222 4.82 -8.64 14.14
CA TYR A 222 5.64 -7.61 14.76
C TYR A 222 5.94 -6.50 13.76
N HIS A 223 6.00 -5.26 14.22
CA HIS A 223 6.39 -4.15 13.34
C HIS A 223 7.87 -4.24 12.97
N VAL A 224 8.77 -4.39 13.95
CA VAL A 224 10.22 -4.40 13.77
C VAL A 224 10.81 -5.70 14.29
N VAL A 225 11.66 -6.32 13.46
CA VAL A 225 12.56 -7.41 13.90
C VAL A 225 13.99 -6.98 13.65
N ASP A 226 14.81 -6.98 14.72
CA ASP A 226 16.24 -6.68 14.62
C ASP A 226 17.05 -7.97 14.53
N TYR A 227 17.98 -8.00 13.59
CA TYR A 227 18.81 -9.18 13.29
C TYR A 227 20.29 -8.93 13.59
N ASP A 228 20.98 -9.96 14.02
CA ASP A 228 22.45 -10.06 13.91
C ASP A 228 22.83 -10.22 12.44
N MET A 229 23.55 -9.27 11.88
CA MET A 229 23.87 -9.22 10.45
C MET A 229 24.74 -10.40 9.97
N ARG A 230 25.48 -11.03 10.88
CA ARG A 230 26.40 -12.11 10.56
C ARG A 230 25.74 -13.49 10.63
N THR A 231 24.86 -13.70 11.60
CA THR A 231 24.27 -15.01 11.89
C THR A 231 22.82 -15.16 11.47
N GLY A 232 22.13 -14.06 11.19
CA GLY A 232 20.70 -14.02 10.90
C GLY A 232 19.81 -14.33 12.09
N LYS A 233 20.37 -14.42 13.30
CA LYS A 233 19.57 -14.63 14.50
C LYS A 233 18.80 -13.35 14.85
N VAL A 234 17.56 -13.54 15.29
CA VAL A 234 16.74 -12.46 15.83
C VAL A 234 17.35 -11.99 17.16
N ARG A 235 17.62 -10.70 17.28
CA ARG A 235 18.11 -10.03 18.49
C ARG A 235 16.95 -9.51 19.33
N SER A 236 15.95 -8.90 18.67
CA SER A 236 14.74 -8.43 19.34
C SER A 236 13.57 -8.32 18.37
N ARG A 237 12.36 -8.31 18.92
CA ARG A 237 11.12 -7.94 18.26
C ARG A 237 10.54 -6.75 19.00
N CYS A 238 10.08 -5.74 18.29
CA CYS A 238 9.57 -4.52 18.92
C CYS A 238 8.72 -3.71 17.93
N THR A 239 8.30 -2.54 18.40
CA THR A 239 7.59 -1.58 17.54
C THR A 239 8.30 -0.24 17.46
N ALA A 240 8.00 0.50 16.38
CA ALA A 240 8.32 1.91 16.24
C ALA A 240 7.05 2.77 16.06
N GLN A 241 6.01 2.22 15.44
CA GLN A 241 4.77 2.94 15.14
C GLN A 241 3.53 2.33 15.80
N GLY A 242 3.60 1.10 16.32
CA GLY A 242 2.53 0.45 17.06
C GLY A 242 2.45 0.89 18.52
N TYR A 243 1.39 0.44 19.20
CA TYR A 243 1.10 0.76 20.58
C TYR A 243 2.15 0.20 21.57
N SER A 244 2.53 -1.05 21.39
CA SER A 244 3.54 -1.74 22.19
C SER A 244 4.31 -2.78 21.38
N ASP A 245 5.41 -3.31 21.93
CA ASP A 245 6.24 -4.29 21.23
C ASP A 245 5.48 -5.58 20.88
N GLU A 246 4.48 -5.95 21.67
CA GLU A 246 3.65 -7.13 21.45
C GLU A 246 2.31 -6.82 20.75
N SER A 247 1.97 -5.54 20.52
CA SER A 247 0.74 -5.18 19.82
C SER A 247 0.77 -5.49 18.33
N ALA A 248 -0.40 -5.47 17.72
CA ALA A 248 -0.57 -5.61 16.28
C ALA A 248 -0.88 -4.24 15.65
N TRP A 249 0.18 -3.55 15.21
CA TRP A 249 0.04 -2.29 14.49
C TRP A 249 -0.75 -2.49 13.20
N ALA A 250 -1.90 -1.82 13.06
CA ALA A 250 -2.88 -2.15 12.03
C ALA A 250 -2.34 -1.98 10.61
N ARG A 251 -1.58 -0.89 10.33
CA ARG A 251 -1.00 -0.71 8.98
C ARG A 251 0.07 -1.76 8.68
N GLY A 252 0.78 -2.26 9.67
CA GLY A 252 1.70 -3.39 9.51
C GLY A 252 1.00 -4.67 9.08
N GLN A 253 -0.22 -4.94 9.60
CA GLN A 253 -1.03 -6.08 9.16
C GLN A 253 -1.41 -5.94 7.68
N ALA A 254 -1.88 -4.76 7.28
CA ALA A 254 -2.23 -4.49 5.88
C ALA A 254 -1.02 -4.65 4.94
N TRP A 255 0.16 -4.17 5.33
CA TRP A 255 1.40 -4.40 4.58
C TRP A 255 1.76 -5.87 4.48
N GLY A 256 1.50 -6.65 5.54
CA GLY A 256 1.69 -8.11 5.53
C GLY A 256 0.80 -8.77 4.49
N ILE A 257 -0.52 -8.48 4.50
CA ILE A 257 -1.47 -9.04 3.53
C ILE A 257 -1.03 -8.68 2.09
N TYR A 258 -0.78 -7.40 1.83
CA TYR A 258 -0.42 -6.92 0.49
C TYR A 258 0.92 -7.52 0.02
N GLY A 259 1.96 -7.45 0.86
CA GLY A 259 3.29 -7.90 0.50
C GLY A 259 3.37 -9.40 0.20
N TYR A 260 2.64 -10.24 0.94
CA TYR A 260 2.60 -11.67 0.67
C TYR A 260 1.71 -12.04 -0.50
N THR A 261 0.62 -11.32 -0.74
CA THR A 261 -0.17 -11.45 -1.98
C THR A 261 0.70 -11.13 -3.20
N MET A 262 1.44 -10.04 -3.14
CA MET A 262 2.39 -9.64 -4.18
C MET A 262 3.51 -10.69 -4.36
N CYS A 263 4.11 -11.21 -3.28
CA CYS A 263 5.10 -12.27 -3.39
C CYS A 263 4.54 -13.53 -4.05
N TYR A 264 3.29 -13.90 -3.76
CA TYR A 264 2.62 -15.00 -4.46
C TYR A 264 2.44 -14.72 -5.94
N ARG A 265 2.07 -13.51 -6.33
CA ARG A 265 1.94 -13.09 -7.74
C ARG A 265 3.19 -13.43 -8.54
N TYR A 266 4.37 -13.07 -8.03
CA TYR A 266 5.65 -13.26 -8.74
C TYR A 266 6.26 -14.64 -8.61
N THR A 267 5.99 -15.36 -7.52
CA THR A 267 6.71 -16.63 -7.23
C THR A 267 5.86 -17.87 -7.37
N ARG A 268 4.54 -17.73 -7.25
CA ARG A 268 3.56 -18.84 -7.18
C ARG A 268 3.85 -19.86 -6.04
N GLN A 269 4.61 -19.45 -5.02
CA GLN A 269 4.88 -20.29 -3.86
C GLN A 269 3.72 -20.21 -2.87
N LEU A 270 3.03 -21.34 -2.64
CA LEU A 270 1.82 -21.43 -1.81
C LEU A 270 2.01 -20.88 -0.38
N LYS A 271 3.20 -21.01 0.21
CA LYS A 271 3.51 -20.46 1.55
C LYS A 271 3.24 -18.95 1.67
N TYR A 272 3.36 -18.21 0.58
CA TYR A 272 3.10 -16.76 0.57
C TYR A 272 1.60 -16.48 0.47
N LEU A 273 0.86 -17.28 -0.30
CA LEU A 273 -0.61 -17.21 -0.31
C LEU A 273 -1.18 -17.54 1.07
N GLU A 274 -0.74 -18.65 1.67
CA GLU A 274 -1.14 -19.08 3.01
C GLU A 274 -0.83 -18.01 4.08
N GLN A 275 0.30 -17.31 3.97
CA GLN A 275 0.63 -16.23 4.90
C GLN A 275 -0.24 -14.99 4.69
N ALA A 276 -0.58 -14.61 3.46
CA ALA A 276 -1.51 -13.51 3.19
C ALA A 276 -2.91 -13.85 3.76
N GLU A 277 -3.37 -15.08 3.56
CA GLU A 277 -4.63 -15.59 4.12
C GLU A 277 -4.62 -15.59 5.67
N ALA A 278 -3.53 -16.02 6.30
CA ALA A 278 -3.41 -16.01 7.76
C ALA A 278 -3.42 -14.59 8.35
N ALA A 279 -2.76 -13.64 7.69
CA ALA A 279 -2.79 -12.24 8.12
C ALA A 279 -4.17 -11.60 7.93
N TYR A 280 -4.89 -11.94 6.86
CA TYR A 280 -6.28 -11.55 6.65
C TYR A 280 -7.20 -12.14 7.74
N GLU A 281 -7.08 -13.42 8.04
CA GLU A 281 -7.87 -14.10 9.06
C GLU A 281 -7.70 -13.41 10.42
N PHE A 282 -6.45 -13.11 10.82
CA PHE A 282 -6.18 -12.36 12.04
C PHE A 282 -6.95 -11.03 12.07
N VAL A 283 -6.87 -10.24 11.01
CA VAL A 283 -7.54 -8.93 10.96
C VAL A 283 -9.05 -9.08 11.05
N CYS A 284 -9.63 -9.96 10.22
CA CYS A 284 -11.09 -10.06 10.09
C CYS A 284 -11.77 -10.79 11.25
N THR A 285 -11.04 -11.58 12.04
CA THR A 285 -11.56 -12.23 13.24
C THR A 285 -11.21 -11.52 14.53
N HIS A 286 -10.40 -10.43 14.43
CA HIS A 286 -9.99 -9.70 15.62
C HIS A 286 -11.18 -9.00 16.30
N PRO A 287 -11.39 -9.18 17.63
CA PRO A 287 -12.55 -8.63 18.32
C PRO A 287 -12.63 -7.10 18.31
N ASN A 288 -11.52 -6.44 18.08
CA ASN A 288 -11.42 -4.99 17.99
C ASN A 288 -11.53 -4.45 16.55
N LEU A 289 -11.80 -5.28 15.55
CA LEU A 289 -12.14 -4.77 14.23
C LEU A 289 -13.56 -4.20 14.25
N PRO A 290 -13.74 -2.91 13.92
CA PRO A 290 -15.07 -2.32 13.90
C PRO A 290 -15.97 -2.87 12.79
N GLU A 291 -17.30 -2.73 12.95
CA GLU A 291 -18.30 -3.22 11.99
C GLU A 291 -18.14 -2.63 10.58
N ASP A 292 -17.63 -1.39 10.48
CA ASP A 292 -17.36 -0.70 9.21
C ASP A 292 -16.06 -1.16 8.54
N LEU A 293 -15.31 -2.08 9.17
CA LEU A 293 -14.05 -2.65 8.70
C LEU A 293 -12.91 -1.63 8.52
N ILE A 294 -13.04 -0.43 9.07
CA ILE A 294 -11.95 0.54 9.12
C ILE A 294 -11.22 0.37 10.45
N PRO A 295 -10.00 -0.17 10.49
CA PRO A 295 -9.32 -0.48 11.74
C PRO A 295 -8.96 0.76 12.57
N TYR A 296 -8.81 0.56 13.85
CA TYR A 296 -8.04 1.49 14.69
C TYR A 296 -6.57 1.47 14.26
N TRP A 297 -5.82 2.50 14.63
CA TRP A 297 -4.39 2.60 14.27
C TRP A 297 -3.54 1.44 14.80
N ASP A 298 -3.98 0.77 15.86
CA ASP A 298 -3.41 -0.46 16.42
C ASP A 298 -4.54 -1.31 17.01
N PHE A 299 -4.51 -2.62 16.82
CA PHE A 299 -5.55 -3.53 17.29
C PHE A 299 -5.61 -3.68 18.81
N ASP A 300 -4.50 -3.37 19.50
CA ASP A 300 -4.37 -3.51 20.95
C ASP A 300 -4.30 -2.15 21.67
N ALA A 301 -4.67 -1.07 20.98
CA ALA A 301 -4.67 0.27 21.58
C ALA A 301 -5.65 0.35 22.76
N VAL A 302 -5.22 1.01 23.84
CA VAL A 302 -5.83 0.88 25.17
C VAL A 302 -7.23 1.50 25.30
N ASN A 303 -7.53 2.52 24.49
CA ASN A 303 -8.80 3.25 24.59
C ASN A 303 -9.88 2.75 23.61
N ILE A 304 -9.70 1.62 22.95
CA ILE A 304 -10.74 1.04 22.11
C ILE A 304 -12.01 0.84 22.95
N PRO A 305 -13.21 1.29 22.49
CA PRO A 305 -13.57 1.70 21.12
C PRO A 305 -13.43 3.21 20.82
N HIS A 306 -12.74 3.99 21.63
CA HIS A 306 -12.59 5.45 21.48
C HIS A 306 -11.23 5.85 20.87
N GLU A 307 -10.55 4.92 20.24
CA GLU A 307 -9.28 5.17 19.55
C GLU A 307 -9.49 5.73 18.14
N LEU A 308 -8.42 6.29 17.59
CA LEU A 308 -8.40 6.83 16.24
C LEU A 308 -8.44 5.72 15.18
N ARG A 309 -9.22 5.96 14.16
CA ARG A 309 -9.28 5.12 12.95
C ARG A 309 -8.11 5.43 12.02
N ASP A 310 -7.68 4.46 11.24
CA ASP A 310 -6.69 4.70 10.19
C ASP A 310 -7.23 4.24 8.83
N ALA A 311 -7.82 5.19 8.08
CA ALA A 311 -8.35 4.96 6.75
C ALA A 311 -7.28 4.45 5.76
N SER A 312 -5.99 4.78 6.01
CA SER A 312 -4.89 4.27 5.17
C SER A 312 -4.73 2.76 5.26
N VAL A 313 -4.96 2.18 6.45
CA VAL A 313 -4.93 0.72 6.67
C VAL A 313 -5.99 0.04 5.83
N ALA A 314 -7.22 0.54 5.92
CA ALA A 314 -8.37 -0.01 5.21
C ALA A 314 -8.15 0.05 3.69
N ALA A 315 -7.62 1.16 3.20
CA ALA A 315 -7.31 1.34 1.79
C ALA A 315 -6.27 0.32 1.29
N ILE A 316 -5.16 0.13 2.01
CA ILE A 316 -4.12 -0.86 1.70
C ILE A 316 -4.71 -2.28 1.72
N MET A 317 -5.52 -2.58 2.74
CA MET A 317 -6.16 -3.87 2.89
C MET A 317 -7.12 -4.17 1.73
N ALA A 318 -7.98 -3.23 1.34
CA ALA A 318 -8.90 -3.40 0.22
C ALA A 318 -8.16 -3.75 -1.08
N ALA A 319 -7.07 -3.04 -1.41
CA ALA A 319 -6.27 -3.34 -2.59
C ALA A 319 -5.65 -4.75 -2.54
N ALA A 320 -5.09 -5.11 -1.38
CA ALA A 320 -4.52 -6.44 -1.19
C ALA A 320 -5.57 -7.54 -1.36
N LEU A 321 -6.78 -7.32 -0.84
CA LEU A 321 -7.87 -8.30 -0.88
C LEU A 321 -8.48 -8.45 -2.27
N TYR A 322 -8.61 -7.39 -3.04
CA TYR A 322 -9.01 -7.51 -4.44
C TYR A 322 -8.01 -8.39 -5.22
N GLU A 323 -6.72 -8.18 -5.03
CA GLU A 323 -5.71 -9.02 -5.68
C GLU A 323 -5.74 -10.46 -5.14
N LEU A 324 -5.83 -10.65 -3.81
CA LEU A 324 -5.88 -11.97 -3.16
C LEU A 324 -7.08 -12.78 -3.66
N SER A 325 -8.22 -12.13 -3.90
CA SER A 325 -9.42 -12.77 -4.45
C SER A 325 -9.22 -13.38 -5.84
N MET A 326 -8.24 -12.90 -6.60
CA MET A 326 -7.90 -13.46 -7.92
C MET A 326 -7.14 -14.78 -7.83
N TYR A 327 -6.54 -15.08 -6.68
CA TYR A 327 -5.69 -16.27 -6.47
C TYR A 327 -6.36 -17.34 -5.62
N SER A 328 -7.44 -17.00 -4.95
CA SER A 328 -8.20 -17.89 -4.08
C SER A 328 -9.65 -18.01 -4.56
N ASN A 329 -10.23 -19.20 -4.41
CA ASN A 329 -11.65 -19.43 -4.72
C ASN A 329 -12.59 -18.96 -3.59
N LYS A 330 -12.10 -18.19 -2.61
CA LYS A 330 -12.86 -17.68 -1.48
C LYS A 330 -13.48 -16.33 -1.83
N ALA A 331 -14.81 -16.26 -1.93
CA ALA A 331 -15.53 -15.02 -2.26
C ALA A 331 -15.36 -13.93 -1.18
N GLU A 332 -15.08 -14.34 0.05
CA GLU A 332 -14.99 -13.47 1.23
C GLU A 332 -13.95 -12.34 1.08
N TYR A 333 -12.86 -12.55 0.32
CA TYR A 333 -11.85 -11.51 0.13
C TYR A 333 -12.41 -10.33 -0.66
N LYS A 334 -13.08 -10.62 -1.80
CA LYS A 334 -13.74 -9.57 -2.58
C LYS A 334 -14.86 -8.91 -1.78
N GLU A 335 -15.71 -9.68 -1.11
CA GLU A 335 -16.80 -9.16 -0.30
C GLU A 335 -16.31 -8.24 0.82
N THR A 336 -15.19 -8.58 1.47
CA THR A 336 -14.58 -7.75 2.50
C THR A 336 -14.01 -6.47 1.88
N ALA A 337 -13.31 -6.57 0.75
CA ALA A 337 -12.79 -5.41 0.03
C ALA A 337 -13.92 -4.44 -0.39
N ASP A 338 -15.02 -4.96 -0.92
CA ASP A 338 -16.19 -4.18 -1.32
C ASP A 338 -16.78 -3.42 -0.10
N LYS A 339 -16.96 -4.11 1.04
CA LYS A 339 -17.45 -3.48 2.28
C LYS A 339 -16.52 -2.38 2.77
N VAL A 340 -15.21 -2.62 2.76
CA VAL A 340 -14.20 -1.62 3.14
C VAL A 340 -14.31 -0.40 2.22
N MET A 341 -14.42 -0.61 0.91
CA MET A 341 -14.54 0.49 -0.06
C MET A 341 -15.84 1.27 0.13
N HIS A 342 -16.95 0.61 0.44
CA HIS A 342 -18.21 1.28 0.77
C HIS A 342 -18.07 2.14 2.03
N SER A 343 -17.41 1.63 3.07
CA SER A 343 -17.15 2.39 4.30
C SER A 343 -16.27 3.61 4.02
N LEU A 344 -15.18 3.46 3.27
CA LEU A 344 -14.28 4.55 2.90
C LEU A 344 -14.97 5.62 2.03
N SER A 345 -16.02 5.24 1.28
CA SER A 345 -16.80 6.16 0.45
C SER A 345 -17.94 6.86 1.21
N SER A 346 -18.17 6.49 2.46
CA SER A 346 -19.18 7.13 3.32
C SER A 346 -18.73 8.55 3.75
N SER A 347 -19.68 9.33 4.24
CA SER A 347 -19.40 10.67 4.78
C SER A 347 -18.50 10.67 6.03
N ASP A 348 -18.30 9.51 6.65
CA ASP A 348 -17.44 9.38 7.82
C ASP A 348 -15.96 9.43 7.45
N TYR A 349 -15.61 9.00 6.22
CA TYR A 349 -14.23 8.96 5.74
C TYR A 349 -13.98 9.79 4.49
N ARG A 350 -15.01 10.08 3.69
CA ARG A 350 -14.92 10.87 2.46
C ARG A 350 -15.58 12.24 2.66
N SER A 351 -14.80 13.31 2.56
CA SER A 351 -15.30 14.69 2.64
C SER A 351 -16.09 15.07 1.40
N LYS A 352 -16.79 16.20 1.46
CA LYS A 352 -17.37 16.83 0.26
C LYS A 352 -16.26 17.36 -0.65
N ILE A 353 -16.59 17.47 -1.95
CA ILE A 353 -15.68 18.07 -2.94
C ILE A 353 -15.30 19.49 -2.48
N GLY A 354 -14.01 19.78 -2.47
CA GLY A 354 -13.45 21.07 -2.02
C GLY A 354 -13.12 21.15 -0.53
N GLU A 355 -13.59 20.19 0.29
CA GLU A 355 -13.25 20.07 1.71
C GLU A 355 -11.98 19.22 1.91
N ASN A 356 -11.59 18.97 3.17
CA ASN A 356 -10.45 18.15 3.57
C ASN A 356 -9.14 18.51 2.85
N HIS A 357 -8.93 19.81 2.60
CA HIS A 357 -7.78 20.34 1.86
C HIS A 357 -7.58 19.70 0.48
N ASN A 358 -8.62 19.08 -0.07
CA ASN A 358 -8.71 18.34 -1.33
C ASN A 358 -7.98 16.98 -1.32
N PHE A 359 -7.69 16.41 -0.15
CA PHE A 359 -7.35 14.99 -0.01
C PHE A 359 -8.63 14.16 -0.07
N LEU A 360 -8.50 12.89 -0.52
CA LEU A 360 -9.69 12.04 -0.72
C LEU A 360 -10.28 11.54 0.60
N LEU A 361 -9.45 11.04 1.51
CA LEU A 361 -9.90 10.44 2.76
C LEU A 361 -9.46 11.25 3.97
N MET A 362 -10.31 11.24 4.99
CA MET A 362 -10.07 11.73 6.34
C MET A 362 -9.55 10.59 7.23
N HIS A 363 -9.21 10.92 8.47
CA HIS A 363 -8.97 9.96 9.55
C HIS A 363 -7.87 8.93 9.27
N SER A 364 -6.64 9.41 9.04
CA SER A 364 -5.46 8.56 8.98
C SER A 364 -4.46 8.90 10.08
N VAL A 365 -3.65 7.92 10.48
CA VAL A 365 -2.62 8.06 11.52
C VAL A 365 -1.26 7.70 10.96
N GLY A 366 -0.35 8.68 10.83
CA GLY A 366 1.01 8.46 10.36
C GLY A 366 1.84 7.65 11.36
N SER A 367 2.08 8.23 12.54
CA SER A 367 2.78 7.54 13.62
C SER A 367 2.34 8.08 15.00
N TYR A 368 1.46 7.37 15.65
CA TYR A 368 0.90 7.77 16.95
C TYR A 368 1.99 7.93 18.04
N PRO A 369 2.94 6.99 18.22
CA PRO A 369 3.96 7.12 19.28
C PRO A 369 4.91 8.31 19.08
N HIS A 370 5.03 8.80 17.83
CA HIS A 370 5.87 9.98 17.53
C HIS A 370 5.07 11.29 17.50
N GLY A 371 3.76 11.27 17.78
CA GLY A 371 2.89 12.43 17.66
C GLY A 371 2.84 13.02 16.25
N SER A 372 3.06 12.18 15.23
CA SER A 372 3.17 12.60 13.83
C SER A 372 1.96 12.19 13.04
N GLU A 373 1.32 13.18 12.37
CA GLU A 373 0.20 12.96 11.46
C GLU A 373 -0.96 12.21 12.13
N ILE A 374 -1.48 12.82 13.19
CA ILE A 374 -2.54 12.26 14.04
C ILE A 374 -3.89 12.76 13.55
N ASP A 375 -4.76 11.83 13.13
CA ASP A 375 -6.12 12.10 12.63
C ASP A 375 -6.15 13.18 11.52
N VAL A 376 -5.35 12.96 10.50
CA VAL A 376 -5.19 13.87 9.35
C VAL A 376 -5.37 13.14 8.02
N PRO A 377 -5.63 13.85 6.92
CA PRO A 377 -5.57 13.24 5.60
C PRO A 377 -4.11 12.86 5.26
N LEU A 378 -3.90 11.63 4.80
CA LEU A 378 -2.62 11.16 4.30
C LEU A 378 -2.71 10.80 2.82
N ILE A 379 -1.64 11.09 2.08
CA ILE A 379 -1.55 10.72 0.65
C ILE A 379 -1.58 9.21 0.44
N LEU A 380 -1.24 8.41 1.45
CA LEU A 380 -1.29 6.95 1.45
C LEU A 380 -2.66 6.36 1.11
N SER A 381 -3.72 7.04 1.49
CA SER A 381 -5.10 6.61 1.32
C SER A 381 -5.54 6.57 -0.15
N LEU A 382 -4.66 6.87 -1.09
CA LEU A 382 -4.98 7.09 -2.50
C LEU A 382 -4.59 5.96 -3.46
N ILE A 383 -3.82 4.96 -3.02
CA ILE A 383 -3.38 3.84 -3.88
C ILE A 383 -4.56 3.01 -4.41
N HIS A 384 -5.75 3.18 -3.85
CA HIS A 384 -6.82 2.19 -3.89
C HIS A 384 -8.09 2.63 -4.61
N ILE A 385 -8.00 3.61 -5.51
CA ILE A 385 -9.11 3.95 -6.42
C ILE A 385 -9.33 2.83 -7.44
N SER A 386 -8.35 1.96 -7.66
CA SER A 386 -8.42 0.92 -8.68
C SER A 386 -8.96 -0.39 -8.12
N GLU A 387 -10.22 -0.73 -8.44
CA GLU A 387 -10.59 -2.13 -8.55
C GLU A 387 -9.67 -2.80 -9.58
N PRO A 388 -9.12 -3.99 -9.32
CA PRO A 388 -8.43 -4.78 -10.33
C PRO A 388 -9.40 -5.46 -11.31
N THR A 389 -10.46 -4.76 -11.74
CA THR A 389 -11.40 -5.25 -12.75
C THR A 389 -10.80 -5.29 -14.15
N ARG A 390 -9.65 -4.65 -14.35
CA ARG A 390 -8.76 -4.97 -15.46
C ARG A 390 -7.48 -5.56 -14.88
N PRO A 391 -7.27 -6.87 -15.02
CA PRO A 391 -5.96 -7.43 -14.74
C PRO A 391 -4.95 -6.58 -15.52
N LEU A 392 -3.92 -6.09 -14.81
CA LEU A 392 -2.70 -5.64 -15.46
C LEU A 392 -2.11 -6.90 -16.11
N TYR A 393 -2.69 -7.32 -17.24
CA TYR A 393 -2.13 -8.38 -18.06
C TYR A 393 -0.81 -7.87 -18.60
N ILE A 394 0.24 -8.13 -17.87
CA ILE A 394 1.50 -8.42 -18.53
C ILE A 394 1.32 -9.85 -19.01
N SER A 395 0.98 -10.00 -20.29
CA SER A 395 1.09 -11.29 -20.95
C SER A 395 2.57 -11.67 -20.92
N TYR A 396 2.94 -12.52 -19.99
CA TYR A 396 4.16 -13.31 -20.15
C TYR A 396 3.87 -14.34 -21.24
N ALA A 397 4.19 -14.01 -22.49
CA ALA A 397 4.36 -14.97 -23.57
C ALA A 397 5.81 -15.42 -23.60
#